data_c9035cbc251415f8d2c38e4d1fbec114
#
_entry.id   c9035cbc251415f8d2c38e4d1fbec114
#
_cell.length_a   1.000
_cell.length_b   1.000
_cell.length_c   1.000
_cell.angle_alpha   90.00
_cell.angle_beta   90.00
_cell.angle_gamma   90.00
#
_symmetry.space_group_name_H-M   'P 1'
#
loop_
_entity.id
_entity.type
_entity.pdbx_description
1 polymer ?
#
loop_
_entity_poly.entity_id
_entity_poly.type
_entity_poly.pdbx_seq_one_letter_code
_entity_poly.pdbx_strand_id
1 'polypeptide(L)'
;MKKLLIIFSLTFFLQTNSFGVTLSKALLEAYKNNPELNAERENISVSKQNLNISKSEFLPSITVSGSKSSEETTKLTDQNGSDARIGDRNPETKSIKIEQKIFQGFGGIADYKKSKIGLVLADAKLLQTEQKTLLKAVEAFSGLIFANEKFSINKRNVSLSERQVETDRIRVDRGQVSIADLAQSESSLAEAQAKFIQAKNNVITAKLNYENIIGPIQDSFDLNKDINIDLKIPLNLENAIQLSKNNNPDLIIAKLEYEQSVKDVQIAKSDLSPSATLSF
;
A
#
# COMPACT_ATOMS: atom_id res chain seq x y z
N MET A 1 -3.79 -7.49 -59.95
CA MET A 1 -3.23 -6.25 -59.40
C MET A 1 -3.99 -5.71 -58.17
N LYS A 2 -5.34 -5.69 -58.10
CA LYS A 2 -6.07 -5.19 -56.90
C LYS A 2 -5.85 -6.00 -55.62
N LYS A 3 -5.63 -7.30 -55.67
CA LYS A 3 -5.35 -8.16 -54.50
C LYS A 3 -3.94 -7.98 -53.91
N LEU A 4 -2.95 -7.59 -54.74
CA LEU A 4 -1.58 -7.32 -54.30
C LEU A 4 -1.48 -5.98 -53.56
N LEU A 5 -2.30 -5.00 -53.89
CA LEU A 5 -2.37 -3.68 -53.28
C LEU A 5 -3.01 -3.72 -51.85
N ILE A 6 -3.91 -4.68 -51.63
CA ILE A 6 -4.55 -4.87 -50.29
C ILE A 6 -3.56 -5.55 -49.33
N ILE A 7 -2.72 -6.44 -49.81
CA ILE A 7 -1.66 -7.08 -48.97
C ILE A 7 -0.58 -6.05 -48.58
N PHE A 8 -0.20 -5.16 -49.47
CA PHE A 8 0.77 -4.10 -49.17
C PHE A 8 0.23 -3.01 -48.24
N SER A 9 -1.08 -2.74 -48.26
CA SER A 9 -1.73 -1.81 -47.33
C SER A 9 -1.88 -2.36 -45.92
N LEU A 10 -1.98 -3.69 -45.76
CA LEU A 10 -2.16 -4.34 -44.45
C LEU A 10 -0.84 -4.49 -43.67
N THR A 11 0.32 -4.51 -44.37
CA THR A 11 1.64 -4.58 -43.73
C THR A 11 2.16 -3.24 -43.20
N PHE A 12 1.54 -2.12 -43.59
CA PHE A 12 1.97 -0.79 -43.16
C PHE A 12 1.41 -0.38 -41.78
N PHE A 13 0.45 -1.14 -41.20
CA PHE A 13 -0.18 -0.80 -39.91
C PHE A 13 0.42 -1.48 -38.69
N LEU A 14 1.51 -2.26 -38.84
CA LEU A 14 2.20 -2.97 -37.74
C LEU A 14 3.51 -2.29 -37.33
N GLN A 15 3.63 -0.98 -37.46
CA GLN A 15 4.67 -0.26 -36.73
C GLN A 15 4.17 -0.02 -35.30
N THR A 16 4.27 -1.02 -34.44
CA THR A 16 4.24 -0.81 -33.00
C THR A 16 5.46 0.03 -32.65
N ASN A 17 5.29 1.33 -32.49
CA ASN A 17 6.31 2.18 -31.89
C ASN A 17 6.59 1.60 -30.49
N SER A 18 7.66 0.83 -30.35
CA SER A 18 8.21 0.45 -29.07
C SER A 18 8.82 1.71 -28.43
N PHE A 19 7.98 2.57 -27.90
CA PHE A 19 8.45 3.62 -27.03
C PHE A 19 8.88 2.99 -25.71
N GLY A 20 10.14 3.19 -25.35
CA GLY A 20 10.65 2.80 -24.04
C GLY A 20 9.73 3.28 -22.92
N VAL A 21 9.61 2.50 -21.85
CA VAL A 21 8.79 2.90 -20.70
C VAL A 21 9.43 4.12 -20.05
N THR A 22 8.69 5.23 -20.02
CA THR A 22 9.11 6.45 -19.35
C THR A 22 8.82 6.37 -17.86
N LEU A 23 9.56 7.14 -17.04
CA LEU A 23 9.28 7.29 -15.61
C LEU A 23 7.81 7.68 -15.35
N SER A 24 7.28 8.62 -16.14
CA SER A 24 5.88 9.06 -16.00
C SER A 24 4.87 7.94 -16.19
N LYS A 25 5.11 7.03 -17.15
CA LYS A 25 4.25 5.86 -17.37
C LYS A 25 4.37 4.87 -16.21
N ALA A 26 5.58 4.61 -15.73
CA ALA A 26 5.82 3.74 -14.58
C ALA A 26 5.14 4.28 -13.30
N LEU A 27 5.23 5.59 -13.05
CA LEU A 27 4.53 6.24 -11.93
C LEU A 27 3.02 6.13 -12.05
N LEU A 28 2.47 6.29 -13.25
CA LEU A 28 1.03 6.15 -13.49
C LEU A 28 0.55 4.71 -13.23
N GLU A 29 1.33 3.72 -13.64
CA GLU A 29 1.00 2.31 -13.40
C GLU A 29 1.08 1.97 -11.91
N ALA A 30 2.12 2.40 -11.20
CA ALA A 30 2.23 2.26 -9.75
C ALA A 30 1.04 2.93 -9.04
N TYR A 31 0.68 4.16 -9.43
CA TYR A 31 -0.44 4.89 -8.85
C TYR A 31 -1.80 4.18 -9.04
N LYS A 32 -2.00 3.52 -10.18
CA LYS A 32 -3.27 2.82 -10.48
C LYS A 32 -3.34 1.43 -9.87
N ASN A 33 -2.24 0.70 -9.92
CA ASN A 33 -2.25 -0.75 -9.71
C ASN A 33 -1.65 -1.18 -8.37
N ASN A 34 -0.97 -0.29 -7.63
CA ASN A 34 -0.34 -0.66 -6.38
C ASN A 34 -1.37 -1.11 -5.33
N PRO A 35 -1.27 -2.33 -4.77
CA PRO A 35 -2.27 -2.87 -3.83
C PRO A 35 -2.33 -2.09 -2.51
N GLU A 36 -1.19 -1.60 -1.98
CA GLU A 36 -1.12 -0.81 -0.74
C GLU A 36 -1.90 0.49 -0.90
N LEU A 37 -1.72 1.17 -2.05
CA LEU A 37 -2.42 2.41 -2.36
C LEU A 37 -3.92 2.18 -2.58
N ASN A 38 -4.30 1.09 -3.24
CA ASN A 38 -5.70 0.75 -3.45
C ASN A 38 -6.41 0.40 -2.14
N ALA A 39 -5.74 -0.30 -1.23
CA ALA A 39 -6.27 -0.57 0.11
C ALA A 39 -6.51 0.73 0.90
N GLU A 40 -5.59 1.72 0.81
CA GLU A 40 -5.77 3.01 1.50
C GLU A 40 -6.91 3.84 0.90
N ARG A 41 -7.16 3.75 -0.40
CA ARG A 41 -8.35 4.35 -1.04
C ARG A 41 -9.65 3.77 -0.48
N GLU A 42 -9.71 2.45 -0.24
CA GLU A 42 -10.88 1.83 0.39
C GLU A 42 -11.05 2.23 1.87
N ASN A 43 -9.96 2.54 2.58
CA ASN A 43 -10.03 3.05 3.96
C ASN A 43 -10.80 4.38 4.08
N ILE A 44 -10.82 5.21 3.03
CA ILE A 44 -11.69 6.39 2.98
C ILE A 44 -13.17 5.96 3.00
N SER A 45 -13.53 4.93 2.23
CA SER A 45 -14.89 4.39 2.22
C SER A 45 -15.29 3.86 3.59
N VAL A 46 -14.38 3.15 4.28
CA VAL A 46 -14.59 2.68 5.67
C VAL A 46 -14.79 3.87 6.62
N SER A 47 -13.93 4.89 6.55
CA SER A 47 -14.03 6.09 7.40
C SER A 47 -15.32 6.86 7.15
N LYS A 48 -15.81 6.90 5.90
CA LYS A 48 -17.10 7.49 5.56
C LYS A 48 -18.27 6.69 6.16
N GLN A 49 -18.20 5.36 6.19
CA GLN A 49 -19.22 4.54 6.84
C GLN A 49 -19.17 4.70 8.37
N ASN A 50 -17.99 4.80 8.98
CA ASN A 50 -17.86 5.11 10.42
C ASN A 50 -18.52 6.44 10.77
N LEU A 51 -18.36 7.47 9.91
CA LEU A 51 -19.09 8.74 10.09
C LEU A 51 -20.61 8.56 9.98
N ASN A 52 -21.09 7.69 9.07
CA ASN A 52 -22.53 7.40 8.97
C ASN A 52 -23.02 6.61 10.18
N ILE A 53 -22.23 5.68 10.73
CA ILE A 53 -22.55 4.97 11.98
C ILE A 53 -22.69 5.97 13.14
N SER A 54 -21.73 6.90 13.31
CA SER A 54 -21.83 7.93 14.34
C SER A 54 -23.08 8.82 14.19
N LYS A 55 -23.52 9.08 12.94
CA LYS A 55 -24.79 9.80 12.70
C LYS A 55 -26.00 8.96 13.09
N SER A 56 -25.94 7.64 12.89
CA SER A 56 -27.07 6.76 13.21
C SER A 56 -27.36 6.69 14.72
N GLU A 57 -26.42 7.04 15.58
CA GLU A 57 -26.63 7.13 17.03
C GLU A 57 -27.68 8.18 17.43
N PHE A 58 -27.95 9.14 16.55
CA PHE A 58 -29.00 10.16 16.74
C PHE A 58 -30.37 9.69 16.23
N LEU A 59 -30.46 8.50 15.67
CA LEU A 59 -31.71 7.91 15.16
C LEU A 59 -32.25 6.87 16.13
N PRO A 60 -33.56 6.60 16.14
CA PRO A 60 -34.13 5.51 16.93
C PRO A 60 -33.63 4.15 16.42
N SER A 61 -33.29 3.26 17.34
CA SER A 61 -33.01 1.87 17.06
C SER A 61 -34.26 1.01 17.19
N ILE A 62 -34.49 0.09 16.25
CA ILE A 62 -35.60 -0.84 16.25
C ILE A 62 -35.03 -2.26 16.36
N THR A 63 -35.36 -2.93 17.45
CA THR A 63 -34.95 -4.31 17.68
C THR A 63 -36.16 -5.23 17.66
N VAL A 64 -36.13 -6.23 16.80
CA VAL A 64 -37.13 -7.29 16.75
C VAL A 64 -36.51 -8.55 17.34
N SER A 65 -37.12 -9.11 18.38
CA SER A 65 -36.64 -10.35 19.00
C SER A 65 -37.78 -11.38 19.14
N GLY A 66 -37.39 -12.63 19.00
CA GLY A 66 -38.28 -13.75 19.22
C GLY A 66 -37.55 -14.88 19.94
N SER A 67 -38.14 -15.41 20.98
CA SER A 67 -37.60 -16.56 21.69
C SER A 67 -38.72 -17.63 21.87
N LYS A 68 -38.34 -18.87 21.72
CA LYS A 68 -39.18 -20.03 22.06
C LYS A 68 -38.36 -20.92 22.96
N SER A 69 -38.84 -21.19 24.15
CA SER A 69 -38.24 -22.11 25.09
C SER A 69 -39.17 -23.28 25.40
N SER A 70 -38.62 -24.42 25.73
CA SER A 70 -39.34 -25.55 26.27
C SER A 70 -38.95 -25.70 27.73
N GLU A 71 -39.91 -25.61 28.60
CA GLU A 71 -39.72 -25.74 30.05
C GLU A 71 -40.47 -26.98 30.51
N GLU A 72 -39.73 -27.97 30.95
CA GLU A 72 -40.25 -29.19 31.56
C GLU A 72 -40.10 -29.08 33.08
N THR A 73 -41.22 -28.98 33.80
CA THR A 73 -41.22 -28.88 35.24
C THR A 73 -41.52 -30.25 35.86
N THR A 74 -40.52 -30.86 36.49
CA THR A 74 -40.62 -32.19 37.07
C THR A 74 -41.07 -32.22 38.54
N LYS A 75 -40.97 -31.10 39.25
CA LYS A 75 -41.47 -30.92 40.63
C LYS A 75 -41.85 -29.48 40.91
N LEU A 76 -43.09 -29.20 41.24
CA LEU A 76 -43.55 -27.95 41.84
C LEU A 76 -44.22 -28.29 43.16
N THR A 77 -43.73 -27.69 44.24
CA THR A 77 -44.35 -27.74 45.56
C THR A 77 -44.88 -26.35 45.88
N ASP A 78 -46.17 -26.26 46.24
CA ASP A 78 -46.73 -24.97 46.67
C ASP A 78 -46.26 -24.62 48.13
N GLN A 79 -46.59 -23.43 48.62
CA GLN A 79 -46.21 -22.98 49.97
C GLN A 79 -46.82 -23.85 51.09
N ASN A 80 -47.80 -24.69 50.80
CA ASN A 80 -48.44 -25.58 51.74
C ASN A 80 -47.93 -27.03 51.64
N GLY A 81 -46.88 -27.30 50.84
CA GLY A 81 -46.29 -28.62 50.68
C GLY A 81 -47.09 -29.58 49.78
N SER A 82 -48.08 -29.08 49.02
CA SER A 82 -48.83 -29.88 48.06
C SER A 82 -48.17 -29.90 46.70
N ASP A 83 -48.12 -31.07 46.05
CA ASP A 83 -47.56 -31.17 44.68
C ASP A 83 -48.48 -30.45 43.68
N ALA A 84 -47.94 -29.37 43.11
CA ALA A 84 -48.62 -28.65 42.05
C ALA A 84 -48.57 -29.45 40.73
N ARG A 85 -49.54 -29.23 39.85
CA ARG A 85 -49.62 -29.97 38.55
C ARG A 85 -48.32 -29.77 37.75
N ILE A 86 -47.73 -30.90 37.38
CA ILE A 86 -46.65 -30.98 36.41
C ILE A 86 -47.22 -30.59 35.03
N GLY A 87 -46.59 -29.69 34.38
CA GLY A 87 -47.01 -29.25 33.04
C GLY A 87 -45.82 -28.75 32.22
N ASP A 88 -45.74 -29.20 30.98
CA ASP A 88 -44.81 -28.67 30.00
C ASP A 88 -45.31 -27.33 29.53
N ARG A 89 -44.46 -26.32 29.64
CA ARG A 89 -44.70 -25.00 29.08
C ARG A 89 -43.72 -24.72 27.94
N ASN A 90 -44.29 -24.29 26.81
CA ASN A 90 -43.48 -23.82 25.67
C ASN A 90 -43.77 -22.33 25.46
N PRO A 91 -43.21 -21.46 26.32
CA PRO A 91 -43.41 -20.03 26.17
C PRO A 91 -42.77 -19.54 24.87
N GLU A 92 -43.54 -18.80 24.10
CA GLU A 92 -43.08 -18.07 22.92
C GLU A 92 -43.25 -16.59 23.19
N THR A 93 -42.14 -15.86 23.10
CA THR A 93 -42.11 -14.39 23.27
C THR A 93 -41.68 -13.75 21.96
N LYS A 94 -42.48 -12.81 21.50
CA LYS A 94 -42.15 -11.92 20.36
C LYS A 94 -42.21 -10.49 20.85
N SER A 95 -41.15 -9.73 20.62
CA SER A 95 -41.10 -8.32 21.04
C SER A 95 -40.52 -7.44 19.94
N ILE A 96 -41.05 -6.26 19.83
CA ILE A 96 -40.51 -5.15 19.04
C ILE A 96 -40.17 -4.05 20.06
N LYS A 97 -38.92 -3.65 20.10
CA LYS A 97 -38.43 -2.60 21.00
C LYS A 97 -37.89 -1.44 20.15
N ILE A 98 -38.39 -0.24 20.42
CA ILE A 98 -37.92 0.99 19.80
C ILE A 98 -37.23 1.80 20.90
N GLU A 99 -35.98 2.15 20.69
CA GLU A 99 -35.20 2.93 21.64
C GLU A 99 -34.62 4.16 20.97
N GLN A 100 -34.82 5.32 21.61
CA GLN A 100 -34.24 6.60 21.22
C GLN A 100 -33.41 7.16 22.38
N LYS A 101 -32.13 7.33 22.15
CA LYS A 101 -31.23 8.04 23.06
C LYS A 101 -31.52 9.54 22.98
N ILE A 102 -31.99 10.14 24.04
CA ILE A 102 -32.33 11.57 24.11
C ILE A 102 -31.16 12.39 24.60
N PHE A 103 -30.42 11.89 25.61
CA PHE A 103 -29.25 12.52 26.15
C PHE A 103 -28.21 11.51 26.61
N GLN A 104 -26.94 11.80 26.37
CA GLN A 104 -25.79 10.96 26.71
C GLN A 104 -24.57 11.82 27.10
N GLY A 105 -24.75 12.85 27.92
CA GLY A 105 -23.61 13.67 28.33
C GLY A 105 -22.81 14.33 27.18
N PHE A 106 -23.44 14.55 26.03
CA PHE A 106 -22.81 15.02 24.78
C PHE A 106 -21.79 14.04 24.13
N GLY A 107 -21.71 12.79 24.60
CA GLY A 107 -20.82 11.78 24.06
C GLY A 107 -21.02 11.50 22.58
N GLY A 108 -22.28 11.32 22.13
CA GLY A 108 -22.60 11.11 20.72
C GLY A 108 -22.17 12.28 19.81
N ILE A 109 -22.26 13.53 20.30
CA ILE A 109 -21.77 14.72 19.57
C ILE A 109 -20.23 14.68 19.45
N ALA A 110 -19.54 14.27 20.51
CA ALA A 110 -18.09 14.14 20.51
C ALA A 110 -17.64 13.01 19.58
N ASP A 111 -18.34 11.88 19.58
CA ASP A 111 -18.09 10.75 18.66
C ASP A 111 -18.31 11.12 17.19
N TYR A 112 -19.43 11.81 16.90
CA TYR A 112 -19.65 12.34 15.55
C TYR A 112 -18.52 13.26 15.07
N LYS A 113 -18.04 14.18 15.96
CA LYS A 113 -16.92 15.07 15.64
C LYS A 113 -15.62 14.29 15.46
N LYS A 114 -15.36 13.27 16.30
CA LYS A 114 -14.22 12.36 16.15
C LYS A 114 -14.25 11.64 14.81
N SER A 115 -15.38 11.06 14.43
CA SER A 115 -15.56 10.36 13.16
C SER A 115 -15.41 11.31 11.95
N LYS A 116 -15.81 12.56 12.08
CA LYS A 116 -15.57 13.59 11.06
C LYS A 116 -14.08 13.90 10.90
N ILE A 117 -13.33 14.01 11.99
CA ILE A 117 -11.87 14.15 11.98
C ILE A 117 -11.24 12.87 11.37
N GLY A 118 -11.78 11.68 11.69
CA GLY A 118 -11.33 10.40 11.16
C GLY A 118 -11.40 10.31 9.63
N LEU A 119 -12.41 10.91 9.01
CA LEU A 119 -12.51 10.99 7.56
C LEU A 119 -11.36 11.84 6.96
N VAL A 120 -11.09 13.02 7.55
CA VAL A 120 -9.97 13.88 7.12
C VAL A 120 -8.62 13.21 7.39
N LEU A 121 -8.50 12.43 8.46
CA LEU A 121 -7.31 11.63 8.76
C LEU A 121 -7.08 10.54 7.71
N ALA A 122 -8.14 9.89 7.23
CA ALA A 122 -8.03 8.90 6.16
C ALA A 122 -7.53 9.55 4.85
N ASP A 123 -8.00 10.75 4.50
CA ASP A 123 -7.51 11.51 3.35
C ASP A 123 -6.01 11.86 3.50
N ALA A 124 -5.58 12.26 4.69
CA ALA A 124 -4.17 12.56 4.97
C ALA A 124 -3.28 11.30 4.90
N LYS A 125 -3.77 10.15 5.37
CA LYS A 125 -3.08 8.84 5.25
C LYS A 125 -2.99 8.39 3.79
N LEU A 126 -4.04 8.60 3.00
CA LEU A 126 -3.99 8.33 1.56
C LEU A 126 -2.89 9.17 0.91
N LEU A 127 -2.83 10.48 1.17
CA LEU A 127 -1.79 11.35 0.63
C LEU A 127 -0.38 10.89 1.03
N GLN A 128 -0.18 10.46 2.29
CA GLN A 128 1.07 9.89 2.77
C GLN A 128 1.46 8.63 1.97
N THR A 129 0.50 7.73 1.78
CA THR A 129 0.72 6.47 1.05
C THR A 129 0.98 6.73 -0.43
N GLU A 130 0.30 7.69 -1.05
CA GLU A 130 0.58 8.14 -2.42
C GLU A 130 2.03 8.61 -2.56
N GLN A 131 2.49 9.50 -1.69
CA GLN A 131 3.87 10.00 -1.73
C GLN A 131 4.90 8.88 -1.54
N LYS A 132 4.68 7.98 -0.57
CA LYS A 132 5.55 6.82 -0.33
C LYS A 132 5.59 5.87 -1.53
N THR A 133 4.43 5.56 -2.11
CA THR A 133 4.33 4.66 -3.26
C THR A 133 5.02 5.24 -4.49
N LEU A 134 4.80 6.52 -4.78
CA LEU A 134 5.46 7.19 -5.89
C LEU A 134 6.98 7.28 -5.71
N LEU A 135 7.46 7.53 -4.48
CA LEU A 135 8.89 7.50 -4.19
C LEU A 135 9.49 6.11 -4.40
N LYS A 136 8.86 5.06 -3.85
CA LYS A 136 9.27 3.67 -4.08
C LYS A 136 9.30 3.32 -5.58
N ALA A 137 8.35 3.84 -6.35
CA ALA A 137 8.31 3.61 -7.80
C ALA A 137 9.46 4.30 -8.54
N VAL A 138 9.83 5.53 -8.15
CA VAL A 138 11.03 6.22 -8.68
C VAL A 138 12.29 5.43 -8.35
N GLU A 139 12.42 4.97 -7.10
CA GLU A 139 13.58 4.18 -6.64
C GLU A 139 13.68 2.84 -7.40
N ALA A 140 12.56 2.14 -7.58
CA ALA A 140 12.52 0.88 -8.32
C ALA A 140 12.88 1.07 -9.81
N PHE A 141 12.33 2.11 -10.46
CA PHE A 141 12.61 2.44 -11.84
C PHE A 141 14.09 2.80 -12.05
N SER A 142 14.62 3.71 -11.23
CA SER A 142 16.01 4.15 -11.28
C SER A 142 16.98 3.03 -10.92
N GLY A 143 16.61 2.21 -9.92
CA GLY A 143 17.38 1.05 -9.48
C GLY A 143 17.52 0.00 -10.58
N LEU A 144 16.49 -0.23 -11.38
CA LEU A 144 16.55 -1.15 -12.52
C LEU A 144 17.45 -0.62 -13.64
N ILE A 145 17.38 0.69 -13.95
CA ILE A 145 18.30 1.33 -14.91
C ILE A 145 19.75 1.16 -14.44
N PHE A 146 20.02 1.51 -13.19
CA PHE A 146 21.35 1.41 -12.60
C PHE A 146 21.90 -0.02 -12.60
N ALA A 147 21.08 -1.01 -12.26
CA ALA A 147 21.48 -2.42 -12.27
C ALA A 147 21.83 -2.90 -13.69
N ASN A 148 21.05 -2.52 -14.70
CA ASN A 148 21.32 -2.85 -16.11
C ASN A 148 22.62 -2.20 -16.62
N GLU A 149 22.87 -0.92 -16.27
CA GLU A 149 24.12 -0.27 -16.65
C GLU A 149 25.33 -0.94 -15.99
N LYS A 150 25.23 -1.23 -14.69
CA LYS A 150 26.29 -1.92 -13.95
C LYS A 150 26.56 -3.31 -14.52
N PHE A 151 25.53 -4.05 -14.92
CA PHE A 151 25.66 -5.34 -15.61
C PHE A 151 26.41 -5.19 -16.94
N SER A 152 26.03 -4.21 -17.76
CA SER A 152 26.67 -3.92 -19.05
C SER A 152 28.15 -3.56 -18.88
N ILE A 153 28.49 -2.76 -17.87
CA ILE A 153 29.89 -2.39 -17.56
C ILE A 153 30.69 -3.61 -17.13
N ASN A 154 30.16 -4.44 -16.21
CA ASN A 154 30.88 -5.63 -15.74
C ASN A 154 31.03 -6.68 -16.83
N LYS A 155 30.07 -6.82 -17.75
CA LYS A 155 30.19 -7.68 -18.94
C LYS A 155 31.36 -7.23 -19.81
N ARG A 156 31.52 -5.92 -20.05
CA ARG A 156 32.67 -5.39 -20.82
C ARG A 156 33.98 -5.58 -20.07
N ASN A 157 34.00 -5.44 -18.74
CA ASN A 157 35.19 -5.65 -17.93
C ASN A 157 35.69 -7.10 -18.01
N VAL A 158 34.78 -8.10 -17.99
CA VAL A 158 35.17 -9.51 -18.21
C VAL A 158 35.85 -9.67 -19.59
N SER A 159 35.24 -9.16 -20.66
CA SER A 159 35.83 -9.25 -22.01
C SER A 159 37.21 -8.57 -22.14
N LEU A 160 37.40 -7.45 -21.42
CA LEU A 160 38.74 -6.79 -21.37
C LEU A 160 39.77 -7.63 -20.61
N SER A 161 39.38 -8.19 -19.45
CA SER A 161 40.25 -9.05 -18.65
C SER A 161 40.62 -10.34 -19.39
N GLU A 162 39.69 -10.96 -20.15
CA GLU A 162 39.94 -12.12 -21.00
C GLU A 162 41.02 -11.82 -22.06
N ARG A 163 40.91 -10.66 -22.74
CA ARG A 163 41.92 -10.24 -23.72
C ARG A 163 43.28 -9.95 -23.08
N GLN A 164 43.29 -9.43 -21.85
CA GLN A 164 44.52 -9.18 -21.11
C GLN A 164 45.24 -10.51 -20.80
N VAL A 165 44.51 -11.50 -20.27
CA VAL A 165 45.06 -12.84 -19.97
C VAL A 165 45.61 -13.49 -21.25
N GLU A 166 44.87 -13.43 -22.37
CA GLU A 166 45.33 -13.96 -23.66
C GLU A 166 46.62 -13.27 -24.13
N THR A 167 46.70 -11.96 -24.02
CA THR A 167 47.87 -11.15 -24.34
C THR A 167 49.07 -11.54 -23.48
N ASP A 168 48.86 -11.60 -22.15
CA ASP A 168 49.96 -11.92 -21.23
C ASP A 168 50.44 -13.37 -21.39
N ARG A 169 49.57 -14.31 -21.73
CA ARG A 169 49.93 -15.70 -22.06
C ARG A 169 50.90 -15.75 -23.25
N ILE A 170 50.57 -15.03 -24.33
CA ILE A 170 51.46 -14.96 -25.53
C ILE A 170 52.79 -14.29 -25.18
N ARG A 171 52.79 -13.29 -24.30
CA ARG A 171 54.01 -12.59 -23.86
C ARG A 171 54.90 -13.45 -22.96
N VAL A 172 54.30 -14.27 -22.08
CA VAL A 172 55.03 -15.29 -21.30
C VAL A 172 55.71 -16.29 -22.20
N ASP A 173 55.01 -16.82 -23.21
CA ASP A 173 55.54 -17.78 -24.16
C ASP A 173 56.73 -17.22 -24.95
N ARG A 174 56.76 -15.91 -25.15
CA ARG A 174 57.88 -15.16 -25.78
C ARG A 174 58.96 -14.69 -24.78
N GLY A 175 58.83 -15.01 -23.50
CA GLY A 175 59.77 -14.57 -22.44
C GLY A 175 59.73 -13.08 -22.15
N GLN A 176 58.69 -12.33 -22.52
CA GLN A 176 58.61 -10.90 -22.39
C GLN A 176 58.02 -10.45 -21.02
N VAL A 177 57.28 -11.32 -20.34
CA VAL A 177 56.73 -11.07 -18.99
C VAL A 177 56.87 -12.35 -18.15
N SER A 178 56.77 -12.23 -16.85
CA SER A 178 56.89 -13.34 -15.90
C SER A 178 55.60 -14.14 -15.80
N ILE A 179 55.70 -15.41 -15.33
CA ILE A 179 54.52 -16.25 -14.98
C ILE A 179 53.70 -15.58 -13.86
N ALA A 180 54.35 -14.78 -12.97
CA ALA A 180 53.66 -14.06 -11.93
C ALA A 180 52.70 -12.98 -12.51
N ASP A 181 53.13 -12.31 -13.60
CA ASP A 181 52.26 -11.32 -14.28
C ASP A 181 51.04 -12.00 -14.92
N LEU A 182 51.21 -13.19 -15.51
CA LEU A 182 50.08 -13.96 -16.01
C LEU A 182 49.12 -14.39 -14.89
N ALA A 183 49.67 -14.91 -13.78
CA ALA A 183 48.85 -15.28 -12.61
C ALA A 183 48.06 -14.09 -12.07
N GLN A 184 48.64 -12.88 -12.07
CA GLN A 184 47.95 -11.64 -11.68
C GLN A 184 46.79 -11.30 -12.63
N SER A 185 46.98 -11.44 -13.94
CA SER A 185 45.92 -11.21 -14.94
C SER A 185 44.80 -12.26 -14.80
N GLU A 186 45.14 -13.53 -14.58
CA GLU A 186 44.14 -14.59 -14.34
C GLU A 186 43.32 -14.34 -13.04
N SER A 187 43.99 -13.86 -11.97
CA SER A 187 43.31 -13.43 -10.73
C SER A 187 42.33 -12.26 -10.99
N SER A 188 42.77 -11.29 -11.77
CA SER A 188 41.94 -10.13 -12.15
C SER A 188 40.73 -10.55 -13.00
N LEU A 189 40.90 -11.54 -13.90
CA LEU A 189 39.80 -12.12 -14.67
C LEU A 189 38.78 -12.81 -13.74
N ALA A 190 39.26 -13.62 -12.79
CA ALA A 190 38.36 -14.28 -11.82
C ALA A 190 37.57 -13.27 -10.99
N GLU A 191 38.20 -12.15 -10.56
CA GLU A 191 37.51 -11.06 -9.88
C GLU A 191 36.44 -10.40 -10.78
N ALA A 192 36.79 -10.11 -12.04
CA ALA A 192 35.85 -9.54 -13.01
C ALA A 192 34.62 -10.46 -13.24
N GLN A 193 34.86 -11.77 -13.35
CA GLN A 193 33.78 -12.77 -13.49
C GLN A 193 32.88 -12.82 -12.26
N ALA A 194 33.45 -12.79 -11.07
CA ALA A 194 32.68 -12.72 -9.83
C ALA A 194 31.78 -11.47 -9.77
N LYS A 195 32.32 -10.29 -10.09
CA LYS A 195 31.58 -9.02 -10.18
C LYS A 195 30.46 -9.08 -11.26
N PHE A 196 30.72 -9.72 -12.38
CA PHE A 196 29.70 -9.91 -13.42
C PHE A 196 28.54 -10.77 -12.93
N ILE A 197 28.82 -11.90 -12.26
CA ILE A 197 27.78 -12.77 -11.68
C ILE A 197 26.94 -12.00 -10.65
N GLN A 198 27.60 -11.23 -9.77
CA GLN A 198 26.92 -10.39 -8.81
C GLN A 198 26.03 -9.33 -9.49
N ALA A 199 26.54 -8.66 -10.54
CA ALA A 199 25.77 -7.67 -11.28
C ALA A 199 24.56 -8.31 -11.98
N LYS A 200 24.68 -9.54 -12.52
CA LYS A 200 23.58 -10.30 -13.09
C LYS A 200 22.48 -10.58 -12.06
N ASN A 201 22.84 -11.00 -10.86
CA ASN A 201 21.89 -11.24 -9.77
C ASN A 201 21.20 -9.94 -9.34
N ASN A 202 21.94 -8.82 -9.29
CA ASN A 202 21.38 -7.51 -8.95
C ASN A 202 20.32 -7.05 -9.97
N VAL A 203 20.49 -7.36 -11.27
CA VAL A 203 19.46 -7.08 -12.29
C VAL A 203 18.19 -7.88 -12.01
N ILE A 204 18.31 -9.16 -11.65
CA ILE A 204 17.15 -10.00 -11.33
C ILE A 204 16.40 -9.42 -10.12
N THR A 205 17.14 -9.07 -9.06
CA THR A 205 16.56 -8.46 -7.84
C THR A 205 15.88 -7.13 -8.15
N ALA A 206 16.52 -6.27 -8.95
CA ALA A 206 15.95 -4.97 -9.34
C ALA A 206 14.69 -5.13 -10.20
N LYS A 207 14.67 -6.15 -11.09
CA LYS A 207 13.49 -6.49 -11.90
C LYS A 207 12.32 -6.93 -11.02
N LEU A 208 12.55 -7.84 -10.07
CA LEU A 208 11.51 -8.28 -9.12
C LEU A 208 10.99 -7.15 -8.27
N ASN A 209 11.87 -6.24 -7.82
CA ASN A 209 11.47 -5.05 -7.06
C ASN A 209 10.59 -4.11 -7.91
N TYR A 210 10.96 -3.90 -9.17
CA TYR A 210 10.16 -3.12 -10.11
C TYR A 210 8.77 -3.76 -10.30
N GLU A 211 8.71 -5.07 -10.57
CA GLU A 211 7.45 -5.80 -10.77
C GLU A 211 6.54 -5.75 -9.55
N ASN A 212 7.10 -5.80 -8.36
CA ASN A 212 6.34 -5.74 -7.10
C ASN A 212 5.73 -4.35 -6.84
N ILE A 213 6.42 -3.27 -7.22
CA ILE A 213 6.00 -1.90 -6.89
C ILE A 213 5.17 -1.29 -8.01
N ILE A 214 5.58 -1.49 -9.27
CA ILE A 214 5.02 -0.82 -10.45
C ILE A 214 4.10 -1.75 -11.22
N GLY A 215 4.51 -3.01 -11.40
CA GLY A 215 3.76 -4.02 -12.13
C GLY A 215 4.63 -4.78 -13.15
N PRO A 216 4.05 -5.74 -13.87
CA PRO A 216 4.79 -6.66 -14.73
C PRO A 216 5.52 -5.94 -15.86
N ILE A 217 6.75 -6.40 -16.13
CA ILE A 217 7.58 -5.91 -17.22
C ILE A 217 7.22 -6.65 -18.51
N GLN A 218 6.90 -5.90 -19.58
CA GLN A 218 6.67 -6.48 -20.90
C GLN A 218 8.00 -6.88 -21.57
N ASP A 219 8.01 -7.95 -22.37
CA ASP A 219 9.23 -8.55 -22.94
C ASP A 219 10.06 -7.63 -23.85
N SER A 220 9.47 -6.56 -24.40
CA SER A 220 10.16 -5.54 -25.21
C SER A 220 10.52 -4.28 -24.43
N PHE A 221 10.97 -4.44 -23.18
CA PHE A 221 11.13 -3.36 -22.22
C PHE A 221 12.45 -2.60 -22.43
N ASP A 222 12.40 -1.48 -23.11
CA ASP A 222 13.46 -0.48 -23.09
C ASP A 222 13.10 0.64 -22.11
N LEU A 223 14.01 0.90 -21.16
CA LEU A 223 13.83 1.96 -20.17
C LEU A 223 14.38 3.27 -20.74
N ASN A 224 13.52 4.28 -20.83
CA ASN A 224 14.02 5.62 -21.15
C ASN A 224 14.84 6.16 -19.98
N LYS A 225 16.11 6.45 -20.24
CA LYS A 225 17.08 6.96 -19.26
C LYS A 225 16.93 8.46 -19.00
N ASP A 226 16.19 9.17 -19.84
CA ASP A 226 15.99 10.61 -19.69
C ASP A 226 14.97 10.90 -18.59
N ILE A 227 15.50 11.09 -17.38
CA ILE A 227 14.72 11.50 -16.21
C ILE A 227 14.84 13.01 -16.08
N ASN A 228 13.89 13.74 -16.62
CA ASN A 228 13.80 15.19 -16.43
C ASN A 228 12.76 15.50 -15.36
N ILE A 229 13.20 15.89 -14.18
CA ILE A 229 12.34 16.28 -13.05
C ILE A 229 12.63 17.75 -12.73
N ASP A 230 11.65 18.61 -12.91
CA ASP A 230 11.72 20.00 -12.46
C ASP A 230 11.45 20.07 -10.95
N LEU A 231 12.51 20.06 -10.17
CA LEU A 231 12.45 20.13 -8.70
C LEU A 231 12.43 21.58 -8.23
N LYS A 232 11.28 22.03 -7.72
CA LYS A 232 11.14 23.32 -7.03
C LYS A 232 11.66 23.21 -5.60
N ILE A 233 12.98 23.37 -5.43
CA ILE A 233 13.62 23.32 -4.10
C ILE A 233 13.47 24.69 -3.43
N PRO A 234 13.04 24.76 -2.15
CA PRO A 234 12.98 26.01 -1.39
C PRO A 234 14.36 26.69 -1.30
N LEU A 235 14.38 28.02 -1.49
CA LEU A 235 15.63 28.80 -1.56
C LEU A 235 16.33 28.95 -0.20
N ASN A 236 15.58 28.84 0.91
CA ASN A 236 16.12 28.98 2.26
C ASN A 236 15.43 28.05 3.25
N LEU A 237 16.05 27.88 4.43
CA LEU A 237 15.57 26.99 5.50
C LEU A 237 14.18 27.40 6.01
N GLU A 238 13.93 28.69 6.18
CA GLU A 238 12.63 29.17 6.70
C GLU A 238 11.49 28.82 5.75
N ASN A 239 11.66 29.04 4.45
CA ASN A 239 10.69 28.65 3.44
C ASN A 239 10.49 27.13 3.40
N ALA A 240 11.55 26.34 3.57
CA ALA A 240 11.46 24.88 3.64
C ALA A 240 10.67 24.42 4.87
N ILE A 241 10.89 25.03 6.04
CA ILE A 241 10.15 24.75 7.28
C ILE A 241 8.66 25.10 7.12
N GLN A 242 8.34 26.27 6.56
CA GLN A 242 6.97 26.67 6.34
C GLN A 242 6.24 25.75 5.35
N LEU A 243 6.91 25.39 4.26
CA LEU A 243 6.37 24.44 3.28
C LEU A 243 6.12 23.07 3.92
N SER A 244 7.06 22.58 4.73
CA SER A 244 6.91 21.31 5.46
C SER A 244 5.75 21.36 6.44
N LYS A 245 5.63 22.40 7.27
CA LYS A 245 4.54 22.56 8.24
C LYS A 245 3.15 22.49 7.60
N ASN A 246 3.02 23.00 6.37
CA ASN A 246 1.73 23.08 5.69
C ASN A 246 1.40 21.84 4.85
N ASN A 247 2.42 21.12 4.38
CA ASN A 247 2.23 20.08 3.36
C ASN A 247 2.75 18.69 3.77
N ASN A 248 3.44 18.56 4.92
CA ASN A 248 3.93 17.25 5.35
C ASN A 248 2.78 16.40 5.90
N PRO A 249 2.43 15.27 5.25
CA PRO A 249 1.33 14.43 5.69
C PRO A 249 1.53 13.87 7.09
N ASP A 250 2.77 13.58 7.51
CA ASP A 250 3.05 13.04 8.85
C ASP A 250 2.66 14.05 9.95
N LEU A 251 2.93 15.34 9.73
CA LEU A 251 2.54 16.40 10.65
C LEU A 251 1.02 16.63 10.68
N ILE A 252 0.37 16.54 9.52
CA ILE A 252 -1.09 16.64 9.40
C ILE A 252 -1.75 15.48 10.12
N ILE A 253 -1.27 14.25 9.92
CA ILE A 253 -1.75 13.04 10.60
C ILE A 253 -1.62 13.18 12.11
N ALA A 254 -0.43 13.52 12.63
CA ALA A 254 -0.19 13.68 14.06
C ALA A 254 -1.10 14.73 14.70
N LYS A 255 -1.36 15.85 14.00
CA LYS A 255 -2.31 16.87 14.46
C LYS A 255 -3.75 16.35 14.52
N LEU A 256 -4.19 15.64 13.49
CA LEU A 256 -5.54 15.07 13.45
C LEU A 256 -5.74 13.97 14.50
N GLU A 257 -4.72 13.13 14.73
CA GLU A 257 -4.73 12.11 15.79
C GLU A 257 -4.79 12.75 17.19
N TYR A 258 -4.08 13.86 17.41
CA TYR A 258 -4.22 14.66 18.63
C TYR A 258 -5.64 15.22 18.77
N GLU A 259 -6.21 15.78 17.71
CA GLU A 259 -7.59 16.30 17.74
C GLU A 259 -8.61 15.19 18.02
N GLN A 260 -8.41 13.97 17.52
CA GLN A 260 -9.24 12.80 17.85
C GLN A 260 -9.12 12.42 19.35
N SER A 261 -7.89 12.38 19.89
CA SER A 261 -7.70 12.05 21.31
C SER A 261 -8.34 13.06 22.26
N VAL A 262 -8.41 14.34 21.86
CA VAL A 262 -9.20 15.36 22.61
C VAL A 262 -10.70 15.00 22.60
N LYS A 263 -11.22 14.44 21.50
CA LYS A 263 -12.63 13.97 21.46
C LYS A 263 -12.82 12.70 22.29
N ASP A 264 -11.84 11.80 22.35
CA ASP A 264 -11.89 10.63 23.22
C ASP A 264 -12.02 11.01 24.69
N VAL A 265 -11.30 12.03 25.14
CA VAL A 265 -11.46 12.58 26.50
C VAL A 265 -12.88 13.12 26.71
N GLN A 266 -13.49 13.77 25.70
CA GLN A 266 -14.85 14.24 25.78
C GLN A 266 -15.87 13.11 25.85
N ILE A 267 -15.66 12.03 25.08
CA ILE A 267 -16.48 10.81 25.13
C ILE A 267 -16.38 10.17 26.51
N ALA A 268 -15.17 9.94 27.02
CA ALA A 268 -14.97 9.37 28.36
C ALA A 268 -15.59 10.22 29.49
N LYS A 269 -15.56 11.55 29.37
CA LYS A 269 -16.25 12.43 30.31
C LYS A 269 -17.78 12.30 30.25
N SER A 270 -18.34 11.98 29.08
CA SER A 270 -19.78 11.80 28.94
C SER A 270 -20.29 10.56 29.69
N ASP A 271 -19.47 9.55 29.91
CA ASP A 271 -19.81 8.35 30.67
C ASP A 271 -20.05 8.65 32.17
N LEU A 272 -19.52 9.78 32.66
CA LEU A 272 -19.76 10.26 34.02
C LEU A 272 -21.06 11.11 34.13
N SER A 273 -21.73 11.39 33.03
CA SER A 273 -22.94 12.18 32.95
C SER A 273 -24.19 11.30 32.98
N PRO A 274 -25.33 11.80 33.49
CA PRO A 274 -26.58 11.06 33.37
C PRO A 274 -26.94 10.82 31.90
N SER A 275 -27.61 9.70 31.64
CA SER A 275 -28.15 9.37 30.31
C SER A 275 -29.68 9.30 30.37
N ALA A 276 -30.36 9.70 29.30
CA ALA A 276 -31.78 9.56 29.13
C ALA A 276 -32.11 8.83 27.80
N THR A 277 -32.81 7.72 27.92
CA THR A 277 -33.25 6.92 26.77
C THR A 277 -34.78 6.76 26.87
N LEU A 278 -35.47 6.97 25.76
CA LEU A 278 -36.90 6.69 25.61
C LEU A 278 -37.04 5.31 24.97
N SER A 279 -37.85 4.44 25.59
CA SER A 279 -38.10 3.07 25.08
C SER A 279 -39.59 2.79 24.98
N PHE A 280 -40.02 2.18 23.90
CA PHE A 280 -41.39 1.75 23.64
C PHE A 280 -41.41 0.26 23.31
#